data_56b68dc80ac090e409f7e48609c0f41c
#
_entry.id   56b68dc80ac090e409f7e48609c0f41c
#
_cell.length_a   1.000
_cell.length_b   1.000
_cell.length_c   1.000
_cell.angle_alpha   90.00
_cell.angle_beta   90.00
_cell.angle_gamma   90.00
#
_symmetry.space_group_name_H-M   'P 1'
#
loop_
_entity.id
_entity.type
_entity.pdbx_description
1 polymer ?
#
loop_
_entity_poly.entity_id
_entity_poly.type
_entity_poly.pdbx_seq_one_letter_code
_entity_poly.pdbx_strand_id
1 'polypeptide(L)'
;NKVPKALQQAIQEGKKILVLINPPYAEATNADNVKIGSGAENKIGVAKTKLAAFAMNQYGKASNELFTQFLARIALEMPNATIGIFSKLKYVNAPNFEKFRQNWNAQYLGGFVVPSTVFEGLKGKFPIGFLVWKTNQKPAKTSPIEEITVNVLDKKTQPIGEKKFYNIPNNQFLNVWLNRPKTNKTTAVPLKNAILTTDGSARVKTWSDDAIAYMYCGVNDIQHATQQTVLYSSVYGGGNGFYITPKNLWQAAVIFSVRRLIKPTWLNDRDQF
;
A
#
# COMPACT_ATOMS: atom_id res chain seq x y z
N ASN A 1 20.03 -13.12 25.19
CA ASN A 1 18.88 -13.66 24.53
C ASN A 1 17.71 -13.74 25.52
N LYS A 2 16.57 -13.11 25.18
CA LYS A 2 15.38 -13.06 26.06
C LYS A 2 14.31 -14.09 25.69
N VAL A 3 14.63 -15.03 24.82
CA VAL A 3 13.69 -16.11 24.43
C VAL A 3 13.58 -17.11 25.59
N PRO A 4 12.37 -17.47 26.04
CA PRO A 4 12.19 -18.44 27.11
C PRO A 4 12.87 -19.77 26.79
N LYS A 5 13.49 -20.39 27.80
CA LYS A 5 14.21 -21.68 27.62
C LYS A 5 13.32 -22.76 27.01
N ALA A 6 12.08 -22.89 27.47
CA ALA A 6 11.12 -23.86 26.93
C ALA A 6 10.85 -23.66 25.43
N LEU A 7 10.78 -22.40 24.96
CA LEU A 7 10.62 -22.13 23.53
C LEU A 7 11.89 -22.44 22.75
N GLN A 8 13.07 -22.14 23.30
CA GLN A 8 14.35 -22.52 22.67
C GLN A 8 14.44 -24.03 22.50
N GLN A 9 14.09 -24.79 23.54
CA GLN A 9 14.07 -26.25 23.50
C GLN A 9 13.08 -26.76 22.47
N ALA A 10 11.84 -26.22 22.41
CA ALA A 10 10.84 -26.60 21.44
C ALA A 10 11.31 -26.38 19.99
N ILE A 11 12.03 -25.28 19.74
CA ILE A 11 12.63 -24.98 18.42
C ILE A 11 13.71 -26.01 18.09
N GLN A 12 14.61 -26.31 19.03
CA GLN A 12 15.69 -27.30 18.84
C GLN A 12 15.16 -28.70 18.61
N GLU A 13 14.10 -29.07 19.30
CA GLU A 13 13.43 -30.36 19.14
C GLU A 13 12.52 -30.45 17.91
N GLY A 14 12.43 -29.38 17.12
CA GLY A 14 11.59 -29.35 15.91
C GLY A 14 10.09 -29.47 16.17
N LYS A 15 9.64 -29.09 17.37
CA LYS A 15 8.20 -29.15 17.73
C LYS A 15 7.37 -28.23 16.86
N LYS A 16 6.09 -28.57 16.65
CA LYS A 16 5.12 -27.71 16.01
C LYS A 16 4.85 -26.48 16.89
N ILE A 17 5.15 -25.30 16.37
CA ILE A 17 4.97 -24.03 17.07
C ILE A 17 3.84 -23.26 16.43
N LEU A 18 2.87 -22.84 17.23
CA LEU A 18 1.81 -21.91 16.84
C LEU A 18 2.09 -20.55 17.49
N VAL A 19 2.19 -19.50 16.67
CA VAL A 19 2.39 -18.12 17.10
C VAL A 19 1.12 -17.32 16.82
N LEU A 20 0.45 -16.84 17.85
CA LEU A 20 -0.69 -15.95 17.73
C LEU A 20 -0.28 -14.55 18.18
N ILE A 21 -0.35 -13.56 17.30
CA ILE A 21 0.15 -12.21 17.57
C ILE A 21 -0.78 -11.12 17.03
N ASN A 22 -0.81 -10.02 17.77
CA ASN A 22 -1.36 -8.74 17.34
C ASN A 22 -0.28 -7.67 17.56
N PRO A 23 0.67 -7.53 16.63
CA PRO A 23 1.78 -6.61 16.79
C PRO A 23 1.34 -5.16 16.61
N PRO A 24 2.10 -4.18 17.13
CA PRO A 24 1.82 -2.76 16.91
C PRO A 24 1.79 -2.41 15.43
N TYR A 25 0.81 -1.59 15.02
CA TYR A 25 0.65 -1.12 13.63
C TYR A 25 1.48 0.14 13.32
N ALA A 26 2.57 0.34 14.05
CA ALA A 26 3.45 1.49 13.90
C ALA A 26 4.54 1.25 12.85
N GLU A 27 5.03 2.34 12.27
CA GLU A 27 6.20 2.36 11.39
C GLU A 27 7.40 2.91 12.16
N ALA A 28 8.56 2.28 12.01
CA ALA A 28 9.83 2.83 12.46
C ALA A 28 10.24 3.94 11.47
N THR A 29 10.36 5.18 11.97
CA THR A 29 10.85 6.31 11.19
C THR A 29 12.12 6.86 11.82
N ASN A 30 13.04 7.40 11.01
CA ASN A 30 14.07 8.27 11.53
C ASN A 30 13.39 9.53 12.06
N ALA A 31 13.59 9.86 13.34
CA ALA A 31 12.96 10.98 14.03
C ALA A 31 13.16 12.33 13.32
N ASP A 32 14.24 12.47 12.54
CA ASP A 32 14.65 13.70 11.87
C ASP A 32 13.80 14.10 10.65
N ASN A 33 12.89 13.23 10.18
CA ASN A 33 12.11 13.46 8.95
C ASN A 33 10.59 13.54 9.16
N VAL A 34 10.13 13.72 10.38
CA VAL A 34 8.69 13.79 10.67
C VAL A 34 8.19 15.21 10.45
N LYS A 35 7.49 15.44 9.33
CA LYS A 35 6.76 16.70 9.11
C LYS A 35 5.53 16.75 10.02
N ILE A 36 5.45 17.78 10.86
CA ILE A 36 4.29 18.08 11.71
C ILE A 36 3.03 18.20 10.84
N GLY A 37 1.94 17.55 11.23
CA GLY A 37 0.66 17.60 10.52
C GLY A 37 0.43 16.52 9.45
N SER A 38 1.35 15.58 9.27
CA SER A 38 1.22 14.48 8.27
C SER A 38 0.66 13.16 8.83
N GLY A 39 0.10 13.17 10.05
CA GLY A 39 -0.26 11.94 10.79
C GLY A 39 0.96 11.14 11.27
N ALA A 40 2.14 11.74 11.19
CA ALA A 40 3.41 11.15 11.59
C ALA A 40 3.64 11.18 13.10
N GLU A 41 2.80 11.88 13.84
CA GLU A 41 2.88 12.00 15.31
C GLU A 41 2.84 10.63 16.00
N ASN A 42 2.14 9.65 15.41
CA ASN A 42 2.11 8.27 15.90
C ASN A 42 3.39 7.46 15.58
N LYS A 43 4.35 8.05 14.90
CA LYS A 43 5.61 7.42 14.48
C LYS A 43 6.79 7.87 15.32
N ILE A 44 6.60 8.88 16.17
CA ILE A 44 7.64 9.43 17.03
C ILE A 44 8.03 8.37 18.09
N GLY A 45 9.31 8.09 18.19
CA GLY A 45 9.86 7.17 19.22
C GLY A 45 9.91 5.70 18.83
N VAL A 46 9.52 5.33 17.60
CA VAL A 46 9.68 3.97 17.11
C VAL A 46 11.05 3.81 16.46
N ALA A 47 12.02 3.31 17.21
CA ALA A 47 13.37 3.08 16.73
C ALA A 47 13.44 1.87 15.77
N LYS A 48 14.38 1.91 14.81
CA LYS A 48 14.76 0.72 14.05
C LYS A 48 15.35 -0.33 14.97
N THR A 49 14.80 -1.53 14.93
CA THR A 49 15.37 -2.65 15.70
C THR A 49 16.69 -3.11 15.09
N LYS A 50 17.54 -3.75 15.89
CA LYS A 50 18.76 -4.39 15.38
C LYS A 50 18.46 -5.40 14.27
N LEU A 51 17.36 -6.15 14.39
CA LEU A 51 16.89 -7.07 13.35
C LEU A 51 16.65 -6.34 12.02
N ALA A 52 15.94 -5.21 12.05
CA ALA A 52 15.65 -4.43 10.84
C ALA A 52 16.94 -3.90 10.19
N ALA A 53 17.93 -3.51 11.00
CA ALA A 53 19.19 -2.96 10.50
C ALA A 53 20.10 -4.03 9.86
N PHE A 54 20.12 -5.25 10.41
CA PHE A 54 21.13 -6.26 10.03
C PHE A 54 20.56 -7.44 9.23
N ALA A 55 19.31 -7.83 9.45
CA ALA A 55 18.75 -9.04 8.87
C ALA A 55 17.59 -8.82 7.90
N MET A 56 17.16 -7.58 7.67
CA MET A 56 15.98 -7.28 6.84
C MET A 56 16.28 -6.48 5.58
N ASN A 57 17.52 -6.32 5.18
CA ASN A 57 17.89 -5.56 3.97
C ASN A 57 17.21 -6.11 2.70
N GLN A 58 17.03 -7.42 2.63
CA GLN A 58 16.36 -8.10 1.53
C GLN A 58 14.87 -7.75 1.40
N TYR A 59 14.24 -7.27 2.46
CA TYR A 59 12.82 -6.91 2.48
C TYR A 59 12.55 -5.45 2.09
N GLY A 60 13.58 -4.65 1.86
CA GLY A 60 13.46 -3.26 1.41
C GLY A 60 12.66 -2.39 2.39
N LYS A 61 11.77 -1.55 1.86
CA LYS A 61 10.96 -0.61 2.68
C LYS A 61 10.03 -1.29 3.68
N ALA A 62 9.68 -2.55 3.50
CA ALA A 62 8.85 -3.31 4.43
C ALA A 62 9.50 -3.43 5.83
N SER A 63 10.83 -3.34 5.91
CA SER A 63 11.56 -3.34 7.18
C SER A 63 11.20 -2.19 8.13
N ASN A 64 10.57 -1.13 7.63
CA ASN A 64 10.11 0.00 8.44
C ASN A 64 8.81 -0.30 9.20
N GLU A 65 8.04 -1.29 8.80
CA GLU A 65 6.78 -1.67 9.46
C GLU A 65 7.07 -2.67 10.59
N LEU A 66 6.62 -2.38 11.81
CA LEU A 66 6.91 -3.24 12.96
C LEU A 66 6.34 -4.65 12.78
N PHE A 67 5.12 -4.77 12.28
CA PHE A 67 4.52 -6.10 12.10
C PHE A 67 5.32 -6.99 11.14
N THR A 68 5.95 -6.41 10.09
CA THR A 68 6.83 -7.19 9.21
C THR A 68 8.14 -7.59 9.87
N GLN A 69 8.63 -6.80 10.83
CA GLN A 69 9.78 -7.20 11.63
C GLN A 69 9.44 -8.43 12.49
N PHE A 70 8.22 -8.52 13.05
CA PHE A 70 7.76 -9.73 13.75
C PHE A 70 7.68 -10.92 12.80
N LEU A 71 7.05 -10.77 11.62
CA LEU A 71 6.96 -11.83 10.62
C LEU A 71 8.33 -12.34 10.18
N ALA A 72 9.25 -11.43 9.88
CA ALA A 72 10.61 -11.78 9.47
C ALA A 72 11.36 -12.51 10.60
N ARG A 73 11.24 -12.00 11.82
CA ARG A 73 11.90 -12.60 12.98
C ARG A 73 11.40 -14.03 13.27
N ILE A 74 10.09 -14.23 13.23
CA ILE A 74 9.49 -15.54 13.44
C ILE A 74 9.97 -16.50 12.36
N ALA A 75 9.97 -16.09 11.09
CA ALA A 75 10.45 -16.94 10.00
C ALA A 75 11.93 -17.32 10.12
N LEU A 76 12.77 -16.42 10.64
CA LEU A 76 14.21 -16.66 10.86
C LEU A 76 14.49 -17.54 12.07
N GLU A 77 13.82 -17.27 13.20
CA GLU A 77 14.13 -17.93 14.48
C GLU A 77 13.29 -19.17 14.74
N MET A 78 12.14 -19.33 14.08
CA MET A 78 11.18 -20.43 14.26
C MET A 78 10.81 -21.06 12.91
N PRO A 79 11.71 -21.82 12.29
CA PRO A 79 11.41 -22.50 11.04
C PRO A 79 10.21 -23.45 11.23
N ASN A 80 9.34 -23.51 10.21
CA ASN A 80 8.11 -24.31 10.23
C ASN A 80 7.04 -23.90 11.27
N ALA A 81 7.12 -22.69 11.82
CA ALA A 81 6.05 -22.19 12.67
C ALA A 81 4.77 -21.89 11.88
N THR A 82 3.62 -22.08 12.51
CA THR A 82 2.35 -21.55 12.03
C THR A 82 2.10 -20.20 12.71
N ILE A 83 1.83 -19.16 11.94
CA ILE A 83 1.62 -17.81 12.46
C ILE A 83 0.19 -17.40 12.18
N GLY A 84 -0.57 -17.04 13.21
CA GLY A 84 -1.82 -16.29 13.10
C GLY A 84 -1.55 -14.83 13.51
N ILE A 85 -1.72 -13.91 12.59
CA ILE A 85 -1.37 -12.50 12.81
C ILE A 85 -2.50 -11.56 12.47
N PHE A 86 -2.85 -10.67 13.41
CA PHE A 86 -3.61 -9.46 13.09
C PHE A 86 -2.66 -8.40 12.52
N SER A 87 -3.01 -7.87 11.35
CA SER A 87 -2.18 -6.83 10.72
C SER A 87 -2.93 -6.05 9.65
N LYS A 88 -2.36 -4.89 9.29
CA LYS A 88 -2.69 -4.24 8.03
C LYS A 88 -2.28 -5.13 6.86
N LEU A 89 -3.02 -5.08 5.76
CA LEU A 89 -2.80 -5.96 4.60
C LEU A 89 -1.75 -5.44 3.60
N LYS A 90 -1.01 -4.39 3.94
CA LYS A 90 0.01 -3.80 3.05
C LYS A 90 0.99 -4.84 2.48
N TYR A 91 1.40 -5.83 3.27
CA TYR A 91 2.36 -6.84 2.84
C TYR A 91 1.79 -7.80 1.79
N VAL A 92 0.47 -7.89 1.68
CA VAL A 92 -0.21 -8.75 0.71
C VAL A 92 -0.15 -8.15 -0.70
N ASN A 93 -0.45 -6.85 -0.87
CA ASN A 93 -0.63 -6.27 -2.20
C ASN A 93 0.02 -4.89 -2.43
N ALA A 94 0.57 -4.22 -1.42
CA ALA A 94 1.14 -2.90 -1.64
C ALA A 94 2.50 -2.96 -2.37
N PRO A 95 2.78 -2.03 -3.32
CA PRO A 95 4.00 -2.05 -4.13
C PRO A 95 5.29 -1.98 -3.33
N ASN A 96 5.30 -1.21 -2.25
CA ASN A 96 6.49 -1.07 -1.39
C ASN A 96 6.83 -2.33 -0.58
N PHE A 97 5.99 -3.37 -0.63
CA PHE A 97 6.22 -4.69 -0.04
C PHE A 97 6.62 -5.77 -1.04
N GLU A 98 6.83 -5.43 -2.30
CA GLU A 98 7.21 -6.39 -3.33
C GLU A 98 8.45 -7.21 -2.94
N LYS A 99 9.52 -6.54 -2.48
CA LYS A 99 10.73 -7.24 -2.00
C LYS A 99 10.46 -8.16 -0.81
N PHE A 100 9.52 -7.79 0.06
CA PHE A 100 9.10 -8.65 1.16
C PHE A 100 8.42 -9.91 0.62
N ARG A 101 7.47 -9.79 -0.29
CA ARG A 101 6.78 -10.92 -0.89
C ARG A 101 7.72 -11.89 -1.64
N GLN A 102 8.72 -11.35 -2.31
CA GLN A 102 9.74 -12.13 -3.04
C GLN A 102 10.66 -12.94 -2.12
N ASN A 103 10.92 -12.45 -0.91
CA ASN A 103 11.93 -13.01 -0.02
C ASN A 103 11.35 -13.69 1.23
N TRP A 104 10.10 -13.41 1.60
CA TRP A 104 9.46 -14.02 2.76
C TRP A 104 8.80 -15.34 2.38
N ASN A 105 9.46 -16.44 2.73
CA ASN A 105 8.99 -17.77 2.43
C ASN A 105 7.91 -18.20 3.42
N ALA A 106 6.64 -18.06 3.06
CA ALA A 106 5.54 -18.53 3.86
C ALA A 106 4.36 -18.95 2.97
N GLN A 107 3.70 -20.03 3.35
CA GLN A 107 2.51 -20.51 2.69
C GLN A 107 1.28 -19.93 3.39
N TYR A 108 0.36 -19.36 2.63
CA TYR A 108 -0.94 -18.94 3.11
C TYR A 108 -1.81 -20.17 3.42
N LEU A 109 -2.41 -20.19 4.61
CA LEU A 109 -3.28 -21.29 5.04
C LEU A 109 -4.76 -20.88 5.13
N GLY A 110 -5.05 -19.58 5.26
CA GLY A 110 -6.40 -19.06 5.38
C GLY A 110 -6.44 -17.83 6.25
N GLY A 111 -7.62 -17.27 6.42
CA GLY A 111 -7.83 -16.12 7.29
C GLY A 111 -9.10 -15.35 7.00
N PHE A 112 -9.25 -14.25 7.70
CA PHE A 112 -10.39 -13.37 7.54
C PHE A 112 -9.99 -11.90 7.66
N VAL A 113 -10.87 -11.02 7.22
CA VAL A 113 -10.74 -9.59 7.39
C VAL A 113 -11.94 -9.02 8.14
N VAL A 114 -11.67 -8.02 8.98
CA VAL A 114 -12.68 -7.25 9.71
C VAL A 114 -12.46 -5.76 9.51
N PRO A 115 -13.49 -4.92 9.69
CA PRO A 115 -13.28 -3.47 9.69
C PRO A 115 -12.37 -3.03 10.84
N SER A 116 -11.47 -2.08 10.60
CA SER A 116 -10.59 -1.51 11.64
C SER A 116 -11.35 -1.00 12.86
N THR A 117 -12.61 -0.61 12.68
CA THR A 117 -13.48 -0.09 13.74
C THR A 117 -13.90 -1.13 14.78
N VAL A 118 -13.53 -2.41 14.60
CA VAL A 118 -13.66 -3.46 15.63
C VAL A 118 -12.59 -3.30 16.73
N PHE A 119 -11.48 -2.63 16.41
CA PHE A 119 -10.38 -2.41 17.35
C PHE A 119 -10.45 -1.00 17.94
N GLU A 120 -10.38 -0.90 19.26
CA GLU A 120 -10.35 0.39 19.96
C GLU A 120 -9.11 1.19 19.57
N GLY A 121 -9.24 2.51 19.50
CA GLY A 121 -8.14 3.44 19.20
C GLY A 121 -7.72 3.52 17.73
N LEU A 122 -8.26 2.70 16.84
CA LEU A 122 -7.98 2.83 15.40
C LEU A 122 -8.92 3.85 14.76
N LYS A 123 -8.31 4.91 14.21
CA LYS A 123 -9.00 5.90 13.38
C LYS A 123 -8.96 5.47 11.92
N GLY A 124 -10.07 5.64 11.21
CA GLY A 124 -10.17 5.30 9.79
C GLY A 124 -11.03 4.06 9.52
N LYS A 125 -11.30 3.79 8.25
CA LYS A 125 -12.15 2.69 7.79
C LYS A 125 -11.36 1.85 6.78
N PHE A 126 -10.58 0.90 7.27
CA PHE A 126 -9.74 0.03 6.46
C PHE A 126 -9.83 -1.42 6.96
N PRO A 127 -9.45 -2.41 6.15
CA PRO A 127 -9.46 -3.80 6.58
C PRO A 127 -8.27 -4.10 7.50
N ILE A 128 -8.54 -4.83 8.57
CA ILE A 128 -7.55 -5.55 9.37
C ILE A 128 -7.72 -7.03 9.07
N GLY A 129 -6.65 -7.71 8.71
CA GLY A 129 -6.65 -9.15 8.47
C GLY A 129 -6.14 -9.93 9.67
N PHE A 130 -6.80 -11.06 9.96
CA PHE A 130 -6.19 -12.16 10.69
C PHE A 130 -5.82 -13.23 9.67
N LEU A 131 -4.54 -13.29 9.32
CA LEU A 131 -4.06 -14.22 8.31
C LEU A 131 -3.16 -15.28 8.94
N VAL A 132 -3.33 -16.51 8.49
CA VAL A 132 -2.59 -17.67 8.98
C VAL A 132 -1.59 -18.13 7.91
N TRP A 133 -0.34 -18.25 8.33
CA TRP A 133 0.79 -18.58 7.49
C TRP A 133 1.62 -19.72 8.05
N LYS A 134 2.13 -20.58 7.20
CA LYS A 134 3.16 -21.56 7.55
C LYS A 134 4.51 -21.04 7.06
N THR A 135 5.45 -20.80 7.97
CA THR A 135 6.77 -20.27 7.62
C THR A 135 7.66 -21.30 6.94
N ASN A 136 8.62 -20.82 6.16
CA ASN A 136 9.64 -21.61 5.45
C ASN A 136 9.08 -22.68 4.48
N GLN A 137 7.84 -22.51 4.04
CA GLN A 137 7.25 -23.27 2.96
C GLN A 137 7.37 -22.47 1.69
N LYS A 138 8.15 -22.94 0.71
CA LYS A 138 8.16 -22.34 -0.63
C LYS A 138 7.01 -22.95 -1.42
N PRO A 139 6.12 -22.17 -1.99
CA PRO A 139 5.22 -22.64 -3.03
C PRO A 139 6.07 -23.16 -4.19
N ALA A 140 5.69 -24.27 -4.77
CA ALA A 140 6.52 -24.98 -5.74
C ALA A 140 6.83 -24.20 -7.03
N LYS A 141 6.08 -23.13 -7.38
CA LYS A 141 6.21 -22.42 -8.66
C LYS A 141 5.86 -20.92 -8.64
N THR A 142 5.37 -20.32 -7.55
CA THR A 142 4.82 -18.96 -7.55
C THR A 142 5.26 -18.18 -6.33
N SER A 143 5.17 -16.85 -6.42
CA SER A 143 5.32 -15.97 -5.25
C SER A 143 4.30 -16.38 -4.18
N PRO A 144 4.68 -16.47 -2.90
CA PRO A 144 3.80 -16.92 -1.82
C PRO A 144 2.53 -16.09 -1.65
N ILE A 145 2.45 -14.92 -2.28
CA ILE A 145 1.33 -13.99 -2.14
C ILE A 145 0.91 -13.47 -3.52
N GLU A 146 0.68 -14.34 -4.49
CA GLU A 146 0.14 -13.91 -5.80
C GLU A 146 -1.37 -13.73 -5.76
N GLU A 147 -2.06 -14.67 -5.15
CA GLU A 147 -3.49 -14.59 -4.89
C GLU A 147 -3.78 -15.22 -3.53
N ILE A 148 -4.56 -14.55 -2.70
CA ILE A 148 -5.14 -15.12 -1.48
C ILE A 148 -6.63 -14.82 -1.42
N THR A 149 -7.41 -15.75 -0.94
CA THR A 149 -8.84 -15.57 -0.62
C THR A 149 -9.02 -15.53 0.89
N VAL A 150 -9.76 -14.56 1.38
CA VAL A 150 -10.07 -14.38 2.80
C VAL A 150 -11.56 -14.30 3.01
N ASN A 151 -12.03 -14.80 4.14
CA ASN A 151 -13.40 -14.56 4.60
C ASN A 151 -13.56 -13.09 5.03
N VAL A 152 -14.71 -12.50 4.76
CA VAL A 152 -15.03 -11.14 5.19
C VAL A 152 -16.05 -11.22 6.31
N LEU A 153 -15.71 -10.64 7.45
CA LEU A 153 -16.60 -10.57 8.61
C LEU A 153 -17.03 -9.11 8.84
N ASP A 154 -18.25 -8.92 9.23
CA ASP A 154 -18.78 -7.61 9.62
C ASP A 154 -18.31 -7.18 11.03
N LYS A 155 -18.83 -6.06 11.53
CA LYS A 155 -18.51 -5.55 12.88
C LYS A 155 -19.00 -6.47 14.02
N LYS A 156 -19.95 -7.34 13.74
CA LYS A 156 -20.48 -8.33 14.69
C LYS A 156 -19.83 -9.69 14.52
N THR A 157 -18.73 -9.76 13.73
CA THR A 157 -18.01 -10.99 13.39
C THR A 157 -18.85 -12.00 12.59
N GLN A 158 -19.92 -11.55 11.93
CA GLN A 158 -20.71 -12.41 11.05
C GLN A 158 -20.11 -12.47 9.66
N PRO A 159 -20.04 -13.65 9.04
CA PRO A 159 -19.57 -13.79 7.67
C PRO A 159 -20.50 -13.04 6.70
N ILE A 160 -19.91 -12.21 5.84
CA ILE A 160 -20.63 -11.44 4.82
C ILE A 160 -20.13 -11.71 3.40
N GLY A 161 -19.19 -12.62 3.24
CA GLY A 161 -18.67 -13.03 1.93
C GLY A 161 -17.18 -13.32 1.96
N GLU A 162 -16.57 -13.32 0.78
CA GLU A 162 -15.14 -13.53 0.58
C GLU A 162 -14.54 -12.39 -0.22
N LYS A 163 -13.24 -12.15 -0.03
CA LYS A 163 -12.46 -11.22 -0.83
C LYS A 163 -11.19 -11.89 -1.32
N LYS A 164 -10.89 -11.68 -2.60
CA LYS A 164 -9.62 -12.04 -3.21
C LYS A 164 -8.68 -10.84 -3.22
N PHE A 165 -7.44 -11.06 -2.84
CA PHE A 165 -6.33 -10.13 -3.03
C PHE A 165 -5.40 -10.68 -4.08
N TYR A 166 -5.08 -9.85 -5.06
CA TYR A 166 -4.19 -10.20 -6.16
C TYR A 166 -2.88 -9.44 -6.05
N ASN A 167 -1.81 -10.11 -6.42
CA ASN A 167 -0.50 -9.51 -6.57
C ASN A 167 0.17 -10.11 -7.80
N ILE A 168 -0.23 -9.63 -8.96
CA ILE A 168 0.20 -10.17 -10.25
C ILE A 168 1.63 -9.70 -10.53
N PRO A 169 2.61 -10.60 -10.68
CA PRO A 169 3.99 -10.26 -11.01
C PRO A 169 4.08 -9.46 -12.30
N ASN A 170 5.00 -8.51 -12.33
CA ASN A 170 5.24 -7.63 -13.49
C ASN A 170 4.00 -6.82 -13.93
N ASN A 171 3.00 -6.71 -13.10
CA ASN A 171 1.82 -5.94 -13.40
C ASN A 171 2.13 -4.44 -13.33
N GLN A 172 1.66 -3.70 -14.31
CA GLN A 172 1.75 -2.26 -14.31
C GLN A 172 0.48 -1.65 -13.72
N PHE A 173 0.65 -0.84 -12.69
CA PHE A 173 -0.45 -0.04 -12.20
C PHE A 173 -0.99 0.88 -13.29
N LEU A 174 -2.28 1.17 -13.23
CA LEU A 174 -2.98 1.99 -14.21
C LEU A 174 -2.27 3.33 -14.48
N ASN A 175 -1.69 3.94 -13.47
CA ASN A 175 -0.93 5.17 -13.61
C ASN A 175 0.38 5.03 -14.40
N VAL A 176 0.98 3.84 -14.45
CA VAL A 176 2.21 3.60 -15.23
C VAL A 176 1.90 3.45 -16.72
N TRP A 177 0.73 2.92 -17.04
CA TRP A 177 0.26 2.81 -18.43
C TRP A 177 0.06 4.17 -19.10
N LEU A 178 -0.16 5.23 -18.32
CA LEU A 178 -0.44 6.57 -18.82
C LEU A 178 0.82 7.27 -19.34
N ASN A 179 0.81 7.72 -20.58
CA ASN A 179 1.83 8.61 -21.10
C ASN A 179 1.71 10.00 -20.44
N ARG A 180 2.77 10.48 -19.81
CA ARG A 180 2.84 11.77 -19.10
C ARG A 180 3.82 12.71 -19.78
N PRO A 181 3.42 13.39 -20.86
CA PRO A 181 4.32 14.32 -21.54
C PRO A 181 4.67 15.49 -20.62
N LYS A 182 5.93 15.90 -20.70
CA LYS A 182 6.45 17.08 -20.01
C LYS A 182 6.92 18.09 -21.04
N THR A 183 6.67 19.37 -20.79
CA THR A 183 7.12 20.45 -21.65
C THR A 183 7.40 21.70 -20.85
N ASN A 184 8.30 22.52 -21.34
CA ASN A 184 8.62 23.84 -20.79
C ASN A 184 7.97 25.00 -21.58
N LYS A 185 7.19 24.70 -22.60
CA LYS A 185 6.52 25.71 -23.41
C LYS A 185 5.40 26.40 -22.62
N THR A 186 5.25 27.68 -22.83
CA THR A 186 4.21 28.50 -22.20
C THR A 186 3.13 28.80 -23.23
N THR A 187 1.97 28.16 -23.09
CA THR A 187 0.84 28.32 -23.99
C THR A 187 -0.47 28.28 -23.22
N ALA A 188 -1.41 29.13 -23.58
CA ALA A 188 -2.75 29.07 -23.03
C ALA A 188 -3.47 27.82 -23.50
N VAL A 189 -4.14 27.12 -22.61
CA VAL A 189 -4.92 25.93 -22.95
C VAL A 189 -6.40 26.25 -23.10
N PRO A 190 -7.13 25.55 -23.98
CA PRO A 190 -8.54 25.83 -24.24
C PRO A 190 -9.41 25.81 -23.00
N LEU A 191 -9.19 24.86 -22.09
CA LEU A 191 -9.95 24.77 -20.85
C LEU A 191 -9.76 26.01 -19.96
N LYS A 192 -8.56 26.54 -19.88
CA LYS A 192 -8.30 27.78 -19.15
C LYS A 192 -8.99 28.97 -19.79
N ASN A 193 -8.91 29.12 -21.08
CA ASN A 193 -9.54 30.23 -21.82
C ASN A 193 -11.07 30.19 -21.71
N ALA A 194 -11.66 29.02 -21.56
CA ALA A 194 -13.09 28.88 -21.32
C ALA A 194 -13.53 29.34 -19.91
N ILE A 195 -12.62 29.33 -18.93
CA ILE A 195 -12.93 29.67 -17.53
C ILE A 195 -12.48 31.08 -17.16
N LEU A 196 -11.38 31.57 -17.73
CA LEU A 196 -10.79 32.85 -17.40
C LEU A 196 -10.98 33.83 -18.55
N THR A 197 -11.68 34.90 -18.28
CA THR A 197 -11.97 36.01 -19.26
C THR A 197 -10.86 37.06 -19.33
N THR A 198 -9.87 37.01 -18.42
CA THR A 198 -8.83 38.03 -18.34
C THR A 198 -7.47 37.50 -18.72
N ASP A 199 -6.81 38.18 -19.64
CA ASP A 199 -5.40 37.98 -19.95
C ASP A 199 -4.51 38.35 -18.76
N GLY A 200 -3.38 37.66 -18.66
CA GLY A 200 -2.35 38.02 -17.67
C GLY A 200 -2.42 37.31 -16.32
N SER A 201 -3.23 36.27 -16.17
CA SER A 201 -3.18 35.47 -14.94
C SER A 201 -1.83 34.79 -14.73
N ALA A 202 -1.09 35.20 -13.70
CA ALA A 202 0.18 34.61 -13.27
C ALA A 202 0.08 33.11 -12.86
N ARG A 203 -1.12 32.55 -12.86
CA ARG A 203 -1.39 31.16 -12.47
C ARG A 203 -1.02 30.14 -13.53
N VAL A 204 -0.92 30.54 -14.80
CA VAL A 204 -0.43 29.64 -15.86
C VAL A 204 1.03 29.88 -16.08
N LYS A 205 1.84 28.91 -15.67
CA LYS A 205 3.29 29.04 -15.79
C LYS A 205 3.83 28.39 -17.05
N THR A 206 3.45 27.16 -17.32
CA THR A 206 4.07 26.38 -18.40
C THR A 206 3.06 25.40 -19.01
N TRP A 207 2.95 25.39 -20.36
CA TRP A 207 2.05 24.51 -21.07
C TRP A 207 2.71 23.93 -22.33
N SER A 208 2.17 22.86 -22.82
CA SER A 208 2.47 22.33 -24.15
C SER A 208 1.57 23.00 -25.21
N ASP A 209 2.07 23.19 -26.41
CA ASP A 209 1.28 23.79 -27.51
C ASP A 209 0.06 22.94 -27.88
N ASP A 210 0.15 21.61 -27.68
CA ASP A 210 -0.91 20.65 -27.93
C ASP A 210 -1.71 20.26 -26.68
N ALA A 211 -1.45 20.92 -25.55
CA ALA A 211 -2.14 20.62 -24.31
C ALA A 211 -3.58 21.16 -24.33
N ILE A 212 -4.53 20.30 -23.95
CA ILE A 212 -5.95 20.65 -23.80
C ILE A 212 -6.37 20.81 -22.34
N ALA A 213 -5.66 20.18 -21.42
CA ALA A 213 -5.90 20.27 -19.98
C ALA A 213 -4.67 19.79 -19.19
N TYR A 214 -4.76 19.87 -17.88
CA TYR A 214 -3.80 19.27 -16.96
C TYR A 214 -4.52 18.33 -15.99
N MET A 215 -4.01 17.14 -15.78
CA MET A 215 -4.55 16.20 -14.80
C MET A 215 -3.52 15.95 -13.71
N TYR A 216 -3.96 16.06 -12.47
CA TYR A 216 -3.26 15.49 -11.32
C TYR A 216 -3.82 14.10 -11.04
N CYS A 217 -2.96 13.12 -10.90
CA CYS A 217 -3.31 11.74 -10.65
C CYS A 217 -2.31 11.15 -9.64
N GLY A 218 -2.50 11.50 -8.37
CA GLY A 218 -1.70 11.03 -7.27
C GLY A 218 -2.17 9.69 -6.74
N VAL A 219 -1.38 9.06 -5.88
CA VAL A 219 -1.59 7.79 -5.20
C VAL A 219 -2.25 6.68 -6.05
N ASN A 220 -2.12 5.45 -5.65
CA ASN A 220 -2.72 4.30 -6.36
C ASN A 220 -3.78 3.57 -5.54
N ASP A 221 -3.95 3.91 -4.26
CA ASP A 221 -4.99 3.29 -3.45
C ASP A 221 -6.38 3.91 -3.71
N ILE A 222 -7.40 3.10 -3.59
CA ILE A 222 -8.79 3.49 -3.88
C ILE A 222 -9.27 4.57 -2.91
N GLN A 223 -8.87 4.54 -1.65
CA GLN A 223 -9.30 5.50 -0.63
C GLN A 223 -9.03 6.95 -1.04
N HIS A 224 -7.86 7.21 -1.62
CA HIS A 224 -7.43 8.57 -1.94
C HIS A 224 -7.58 8.91 -3.42
N ALA A 225 -7.79 7.90 -4.27
CA ALA A 225 -7.80 8.08 -5.71
C ALA A 225 -8.83 9.11 -6.19
N THR A 226 -10.04 9.08 -5.64
CA THR A 226 -11.11 10.03 -6.02
C THR A 226 -10.73 11.47 -5.71
N GLN A 227 -10.13 11.76 -4.55
CA GLN A 227 -9.72 13.09 -4.16
C GLN A 227 -8.46 13.55 -4.91
N GLN A 228 -7.60 12.61 -5.28
CA GLN A 228 -6.34 12.89 -5.95
C GLN A 228 -6.35 12.62 -7.45
N THR A 229 -7.53 12.61 -8.06
CA THR A 229 -7.71 12.55 -9.51
C THR A 229 -8.54 13.75 -9.93
N VAL A 230 -7.87 14.80 -10.37
CA VAL A 230 -8.48 16.12 -10.60
C VAL A 230 -8.01 16.70 -11.92
N LEU A 231 -8.93 17.30 -12.66
CA LEU A 231 -8.63 18.08 -13.86
C LEU A 231 -8.44 19.56 -13.48
N TYR A 232 -7.41 20.14 -14.03
CA TYR A 232 -7.07 21.55 -13.85
C TYR A 232 -7.02 22.29 -15.18
N SER A 233 -7.39 23.55 -15.16
CA SER A 233 -7.18 24.52 -16.25
C SER A 233 -5.77 25.14 -16.20
N SER A 234 -4.97 24.82 -15.22
CA SER A 234 -3.60 25.30 -15.07
C SER A 234 -2.71 24.25 -14.42
N VAL A 235 -1.39 24.38 -14.58
CA VAL A 235 -0.43 23.46 -13.97
C VAL A 235 -0.55 23.51 -12.44
N TYR A 236 -0.67 22.35 -11.84
CA TYR A 236 -0.59 22.15 -10.41
C TYR A 236 0.78 21.59 -10.04
N GLY A 237 1.45 22.20 -9.08
CA GLY A 237 2.76 21.73 -8.62
C GLY A 237 2.67 20.36 -7.97
N GLY A 238 3.50 19.43 -8.42
CA GLY A 238 3.59 18.07 -7.88
C GLY A 238 3.98 17.05 -8.93
N GLY A 239 4.74 16.02 -8.50
CA GLY A 239 5.33 15.02 -9.41
C GLY A 239 4.34 14.10 -10.14
N ASN A 240 3.07 14.11 -9.75
CA ASN A 240 2.03 13.23 -10.31
C ASN A 240 1.10 13.94 -11.30
N GLY A 241 1.39 15.17 -11.67
CA GLY A 241 0.63 15.91 -12.68
C GLY A 241 1.22 15.77 -14.07
N PHE A 242 0.39 15.86 -15.08
CA PHE A 242 0.79 15.79 -16.48
C PHE A 242 -0.20 16.52 -17.39
N TYR A 243 0.27 16.88 -18.60
CA TYR A 243 -0.57 17.47 -19.61
C TYR A 243 -1.43 16.43 -20.31
N ILE A 244 -2.70 16.73 -20.50
CA ILE A 244 -3.57 16.00 -21.40
C ILE A 244 -3.38 16.60 -22.79
N THR A 245 -3.06 15.75 -23.74
CA THR A 245 -2.86 16.10 -25.15
C THR A 245 -3.71 15.16 -26.01
N PRO A 246 -3.91 15.42 -27.31
CA PRO A 246 -4.61 14.47 -28.20
C PRO A 246 -4.01 13.06 -28.16
N LYS A 247 -2.70 12.93 -27.92
CA LYS A 247 -2.00 11.63 -27.91
C LYS A 247 -2.31 10.77 -26.69
N ASN A 248 -2.62 11.36 -25.53
CA ASN A 248 -2.91 10.64 -24.28
C ASN A 248 -4.34 10.87 -23.78
N LEU A 249 -5.16 11.61 -24.50
CA LEU A 249 -6.51 11.98 -24.10
C LEU A 249 -7.36 10.76 -23.71
N TRP A 250 -7.35 9.72 -24.55
CA TRP A 250 -8.13 8.51 -24.30
C TRP A 250 -7.68 7.79 -23.03
N GLN A 251 -6.39 7.60 -22.86
CA GLN A 251 -5.83 6.96 -21.66
C GLN A 251 -6.13 7.78 -20.41
N ALA A 252 -6.00 9.11 -20.50
CA ALA A 252 -6.33 10.02 -19.40
C ALA A 252 -7.81 9.93 -19.03
N ALA A 253 -8.70 9.88 -20.01
CA ALA A 253 -10.14 9.76 -19.80
C ALA A 253 -10.50 8.43 -19.14
N VAL A 254 -9.93 7.31 -19.58
CA VAL A 254 -10.13 6.00 -18.96
C VAL A 254 -9.68 6.01 -17.52
N ILE A 255 -8.46 6.48 -17.24
CA ILE A 255 -7.92 6.53 -15.88
C ILE A 255 -8.75 7.45 -14.98
N PHE A 256 -9.13 8.64 -15.47
CA PHE A 256 -9.99 9.54 -14.74
C PHE A 256 -11.31 8.88 -14.35
N SER A 257 -11.97 8.23 -15.32
CA SER A 257 -13.25 7.56 -15.11
C SER A 257 -13.14 6.41 -14.12
N VAL A 258 -12.19 5.49 -14.28
CA VAL A 258 -11.99 4.35 -13.39
C VAL A 258 -11.74 4.81 -11.95
N ARG A 259 -10.85 5.79 -11.76
CA ARG A 259 -10.48 6.28 -10.44
C ARG A 259 -11.58 7.10 -9.76
N ARG A 260 -12.53 7.63 -10.52
CA ARG A 260 -13.68 8.41 -10.00
C ARG A 260 -14.93 7.57 -9.79
N LEU A 261 -15.08 6.46 -10.51
CA LEU A 261 -16.26 5.58 -10.44
C LEU A 261 -16.22 4.65 -9.23
N ILE A 262 -15.04 4.19 -8.83
CA ILE A 262 -14.93 3.24 -7.73
C ILE A 262 -15.10 3.99 -6.40
N LYS A 263 -16.17 3.66 -5.68
CA LYS A 263 -16.41 4.22 -4.35
C LYS A 263 -15.55 3.51 -3.30
N PRO A 264 -14.78 4.25 -2.48
CA PRO A 264 -14.03 3.65 -1.40
C PRO A 264 -14.97 3.11 -0.32
N THR A 265 -14.68 1.90 0.11
CA THR A 265 -15.31 1.25 1.25
C THR A 265 -14.23 0.79 2.21
N TRP A 266 -14.57 0.40 3.43
CA TRP A 266 -13.58 -0.13 4.37
C TRP A 266 -12.86 -1.37 3.81
N LEU A 267 -13.53 -2.14 2.95
CA LEU A 267 -13.01 -3.40 2.44
C LEU A 267 -12.00 -3.22 1.28
N ASN A 268 -12.21 -2.20 0.43
CA ASN A 268 -11.34 -1.92 -0.72
C ASN A 268 -10.39 -0.73 -0.51
N ASP A 269 -10.35 -0.18 0.69
CA ASP A 269 -9.63 1.06 1.02
C ASP A 269 -8.17 1.08 0.55
N ARG A 270 -7.46 -0.03 0.71
CA ARG A 270 -6.04 -0.17 0.35
C ARG A 270 -5.78 -0.98 -0.91
N ASP A 271 -6.84 -1.32 -1.64
CA ASP A 271 -6.66 -1.93 -2.96
C ASP A 271 -6.01 -0.91 -3.90
N GLN A 272 -5.23 -1.43 -4.85
CA GLN A 272 -4.43 -0.63 -5.78
C GLN A 272 -5.02 -0.74 -7.19
N PHE A 273 -4.86 0.37 -7.94
CA PHE A 273 -5.16 0.40 -9.37
C PHE A 273 -4.02 -0.13 -10.21
#